data_98073d88a7be0cec1edd217ae603755f
#
_entry.id   98073d88a7be0cec1edd217ae603755f
#
_cell.length_a   1.000
_cell.length_b   1.000
_cell.length_c   1.000
_cell.angle_alpha   90.00
_cell.angle_beta   90.00
_cell.angle_gamma   90.00
#
_symmetry.space_group_name_H-M   'P 1'
#
loop_
_entity.id
_entity.type
_entity.pdbx_description
1 polymer ?
#
loop_
_entity_poly.entity_id
_entity_poly.type
_entity_poly.pdbx_seq_one_letter_code
_entity_poly.pdbx_strand_id
1 'polypeptide(L)'
;HLFSSAASDVYKRQMSNKPADLSALKACSLGDMTVEEKIIEQTGVIGEKLDLSSYETIESAQVSAYVHGGNRLATLVGLNSIVDEQVGKDVAMQVAAMNPIALDRESVSQATIDNEIDVAKDLARQEGKPEEMLEKIAMGRLNKFFKENTLLNQEFIKESKTSVSQYLNKIEKDLTAVS
;
A
#
# COMPACT_ATOMS: atom_id res chain seq x y z
N HIS A 1 -8.21 -0.60 -27.42
CA HIS A 1 -8.21 -2.07 -27.54
C HIS A 1 -6.79 -2.67 -27.49
N LEU A 2 -5.79 -2.04 -28.13
CA LEU A 2 -4.38 -2.54 -28.13
C LEU A 2 -3.73 -2.48 -26.74
N PHE A 3 -4.01 -1.45 -25.95
CA PHE A 3 -3.54 -1.35 -24.55
C PHE A 3 -4.05 -2.47 -23.65
N SER A 4 -5.32 -2.86 -23.82
CA SER A 4 -5.97 -3.89 -23.01
C SER A 4 -5.32 -5.26 -23.22
N SER A 5 -4.89 -5.59 -24.46
CA SER A 5 -4.28 -6.89 -24.76
C SER A 5 -2.86 -7.01 -24.19
N ALA A 6 -1.99 -6.00 -24.42
CA ALA A 6 -0.62 -6.01 -23.91
C ALA A 6 -0.57 -6.04 -22.37
N ALA A 7 -1.37 -5.20 -21.70
CA ALA A 7 -1.49 -5.23 -20.23
C ALA A 7 -2.01 -6.58 -19.73
N SER A 8 -3.00 -7.16 -20.39
CA SER A 8 -3.53 -8.49 -20.05
C SER A 8 -2.48 -9.58 -20.21
N ASP A 9 -1.62 -9.51 -21.23
CA ASP A 9 -0.58 -10.50 -21.46
C ASP A 9 0.54 -10.40 -20.42
N VAL A 10 0.95 -9.20 -20.03
CA VAL A 10 1.90 -8.98 -18.91
C VAL A 10 1.32 -9.54 -17.61
N TYR A 11 0.06 -9.24 -17.29
CA TYR A 11 -0.62 -9.78 -16.11
C TYR A 11 -0.64 -11.32 -16.09
N LYS A 12 -0.96 -11.95 -17.21
CA LYS A 12 -0.94 -13.41 -17.31
C LYS A 12 0.45 -13.99 -17.02
N ARG A 13 1.52 -13.32 -17.46
CA ARG A 13 2.90 -13.75 -17.18
C ARG A 13 3.27 -13.58 -15.73
N GLN A 14 2.83 -12.50 -15.06
CA GLN A 14 2.96 -12.34 -13.63
C GLN A 14 2.35 -13.52 -12.87
N MET A 15 1.11 -13.88 -13.21
CA MET A 15 0.39 -14.99 -12.57
C MET A 15 1.04 -16.36 -12.84
N SER A 16 1.56 -16.59 -14.05
CA SER A 16 2.11 -17.90 -14.45
C SER A 16 3.53 -18.13 -13.95
N ASN A 17 4.38 -17.10 -13.97
CA ASN A 17 5.82 -17.24 -13.72
C ASN A 17 6.23 -16.82 -12.31
N LYS A 18 5.37 -16.07 -11.58
CA LYS A 18 5.64 -15.52 -10.25
C LYS A 18 7.07 -14.97 -10.14
N PRO A 19 7.46 -13.99 -10.99
CA PRO A 19 8.82 -13.46 -10.97
C PRO A 19 9.14 -12.88 -9.61
N ALA A 20 10.41 -12.97 -9.19
CA ALA A 20 10.84 -12.53 -7.86
C ALA A 20 10.85 -11.00 -7.71
N ASP A 21 11.09 -10.28 -8.80
CA ASP A 21 11.20 -8.83 -8.83
C ASP A 21 10.85 -8.27 -10.22
N LEU A 22 10.88 -6.93 -10.32
CA LEU A 22 10.59 -6.20 -11.55
C LEU A 22 11.54 -6.59 -12.71
N SER A 23 12.81 -6.83 -12.42
CA SER A 23 13.80 -7.22 -13.45
C SER A 23 13.50 -8.61 -14.00
N ALA A 24 13.18 -9.55 -13.11
CA ALA A 24 12.75 -10.89 -13.47
C ALA A 24 11.45 -10.87 -14.30
N LEU A 25 10.48 -9.99 -13.93
CA LEU A 25 9.26 -9.79 -14.72
C LEU A 25 9.56 -9.28 -16.13
N LYS A 26 10.41 -8.24 -16.26
CA LYS A 26 10.82 -7.68 -17.55
C LYS A 26 11.48 -8.72 -18.46
N ALA A 27 12.25 -9.65 -17.88
CA ALA A 27 12.92 -10.73 -18.58
C ALA A 27 12.00 -11.92 -18.92
N CYS A 28 10.78 -11.99 -18.38
CA CYS A 28 9.84 -13.08 -18.67
C CYS A 28 9.51 -13.14 -20.17
N SER A 29 9.48 -14.36 -20.70
CA SER A 29 9.10 -14.62 -22.10
C SER A 29 7.61 -14.31 -22.34
N LEU A 30 7.31 -13.58 -23.39
CA LEU A 30 5.97 -13.22 -23.84
C LEU A 30 5.82 -13.54 -25.33
N GLY A 31 5.54 -14.80 -25.65
CA GLY A 31 5.60 -15.29 -27.01
C GLY A 31 7.06 -15.35 -27.50
N ASP A 32 7.34 -14.72 -28.63
CA ASP A 32 8.68 -14.69 -29.26
C ASP A 32 9.59 -13.57 -28.71
N MET A 33 9.13 -12.79 -27.75
CA MET A 33 9.85 -11.67 -27.15
C MET A 33 9.75 -11.69 -25.62
N THR A 34 10.46 -10.78 -24.95
CA THR A 34 10.32 -10.55 -23.50
C THR A 34 9.24 -9.52 -23.20
N VAL A 35 8.85 -9.40 -21.91
CA VAL A 35 7.96 -8.34 -21.44
C VAL A 35 8.57 -6.95 -21.74
N GLU A 36 9.88 -6.78 -21.56
CA GLU A 36 10.58 -5.51 -21.84
C GLU A 36 10.53 -5.16 -23.32
N GLU A 37 10.83 -6.11 -24.20
CA GLU A 37 10.75 -5.91 -25.66
C GLU A 37 9.31 -5.56 -26.09
N LYS A 38 8.30 -6.16 -25.46
CA LYS A 38 6.90 -5.83 -25.73
C LYS A 38 6.54 -4.40 -25.32
N ILE A 39 7.08 -3.92 -24.20
CA ILE A 39 6.91 -2.52 -23.76
C ILE A 39 7.54 -1.55 -24.76
N ILE A 40 8.76 -1.86 -25.25
CA ILE A 40 9.46 -1.06 -26.26
C ILE A 40 8.66 -1.05 -27.57
N GLU A 41 8.20 -2.18 -28.05
CA GLU A 41 7.34 -2.29 -29.23
C GLU A 41 6.09 -1.41 -29.09
N GLN A 42 5.38 -1.51 -27.96
CA GLN A 42 4.17 -0.72 -27.72
C GLN A 42 4.46 0.78 -27.61
N THR A 43 5.60 1.18 -27.06
CA THR A 43 6.07 2.57 -27.07
C THR A 43 6.16 3.10 -28.51
N GLY A 44 6.73 2.30 -29.43
CA GLY A 44 6.81 2.66 -30.85
C GLY A 44 5.45 2.74 -31.55
N VAL A 45 4.51 1.82 -31.23
CA VAL A 45 3.17 1.79 -31.83
C VAL A 45 2.31 2.98 -31.37
N ILE A 46 2.42 3.36 -30.10
CA ILE A 46 1.59 4.39 -29.45
C ILE A 46 2.19 5.79 -29.65
N GLY A 47 3.51 5.88 -29.79
CA GLY A 47 4.23 7.15 -29.86
C GLY A 47 4.42 7.85 -28.50
N GLU A 48 4.06 7.19 -27.40
CA GLU A 48 4.24 7.67 -26.02
C GLU A 48 5.12 6.69 -25.25
N LYS A 49 6.03 7.22 -24.40
CA LYS A 49 6.89 6.38 -23.57
C LYS A 49 6.06 5.57 -22.57
N LEU A 50 6.13 4.27 -22.68
CA LEU A 50 5.62 3.32 -21.69
C LEU A 50 6.75 2.85 -20.80
N ASP A 51 6.46 2.67 -19.51
CA ASP A 51 7.38 2.07 -18.56
C ASP A 51 6.63 1.17 -17.59
N LEU A 52 7.28 0.08 -17.19
CA LEU A 52 6.87 -0.76 -16.08
C LEU A 52 7.74 -0.37 -14.89
N SER A 53 7.20 0.48 -14.03
CA SER A 53 7.95 1.16 -12.96
C SER A 53 7.99 0.37 -11.65
N SER A 54 6.99 -0.49 -11.38
CA SER A 54 6.91 -1.27 -10.16
C SER A 54 6.24 -2.63 -10.39
N TYR A 55 6.58 -3.56 -9.55
CA TYR A 55 5.98 -4.89 -9.47
C TYR A 55 5.97 -5.32 -8.00
N GLU A 56 4.78 -5.57 -7.48
CA GLU A 56 4.58 -5.97 -6.09
C GLU A 56 3.71 -7.22 -6.03
N THR A 57 3.94 -8.07 -5.05
CA THR A 57 3.16 -9.28 -4.80
C THR A 57 2.74 -9.36 -3.34
N ILE A 58 1.52 -9.83 -3.10
CA ILE A 58 1.02 -10.17 -1.77
C ILE A 58 0.61 -11.64 -1.77
N GLU A 59 1.15 -12.40 -0.80
CA GLU A 59 0.72 -13.76 -0.52
C GLU A 59 0.16 -13.84 0.90
N SER A 60 -1.12 -14.24 1.02
CA SER A 60 -1.82 -14.35 2.29
C SER A 60 -2.97 -15.34 2.20
N ALA A 61 -3.61 -15.65 3.32
CA ALA A 61 -4.76 -16.56 3.35
C ALA A 61 -5.92 -16.04 2.46
N GLN A 62 -6.14 -14.73 2.45
CA GLN A 62 -7.08 -14.06 1.56
C GLN A 62 -6.48 -12.78 1.02
N VAL A 63 -6.60 -12.54 -0.28
CA VAL A 63 -6.24 -11.27 -0.92
C VAL A 63 -7.49 -10.63 -1.49
N SER A 64 -7.70 -9.36 -1.16
CA SER A 64 -8.82 -8.57 -1.65
C SER A 64 -8.31 -7.36 -2.42
N ALA A 65 -8.99 -7.05 -3.53
CA ALA A 65 -8.67 -5.92 -4.39
C ALA A 65 -9.79 -4.87 -4.36
N TYR A 66 -9.41 -3.61 -4.43
CA TYR A 66 -10.32 -2.50 -4.67
C TYR A 66 -9.80 -1.63 -5.80
N VAL A 67 -10.64 -1.38 -6.79
CA VAL A 67 -10.35 -0.46 -7.90
C VAL A 67 -11.27 0.75 -7.77
N HIS A 68 -10.69 1.93 -7.59
CA HIS A 68 -11.44 3.17 -7.47
C HIS A 68 -12.01 3.62 -8.82
N GLY A 69 -13.13 4.34 -8.76
CA GLY A 69 -13.80 4.85 -9.96
C GLY A 69 -12.84 5.60 -10.90
N GLY A 70 -12.89 5.28 -12.20
CA GLY A 70 -11.99 5.83 -13.22
C GLY A 70 -10.68 5.05 -13.42
N ASN A 71 -10.46 3.93 -12.73
CA ASN A 71 -9.32 3.01 -12.86
C ASN A 71 -7.94 3.67 -12.71
N ARG A 72 -7.84 4.75 -11.91
CA ARG A 72 -6.59 5.48 -11.66
C ARG A 72 -5.91 5.08 -10.34
N LEU A 73 -6.63 4.40 -9.47
CA LEU A 73 -6.16 3.92 -8.18
C LEU A 73 -6.69 2.51 -7.96
N ALA A 74 -5.82 1.61 -7.61
CA ALA A 74 -6.16 0.26 -7.18
C ALA A 74 -5.34 -0.10 -5.94
N THR A 75 -5.93 -0.87 -5.04
CA THR A 75 -5.25 -1.36 -3.83
C THR A 75 -5.46 -2.85 -3.67
N LEU A 76 -4.47 -3.51 -3.09
CA LEU A 76 -4.50 -4.90 -2.68
C LEU A 76 -4.28 -4.98 -1.17
N VAL A 77 -5.03 -5.84 -0.52
CA VAL A 77 -4.88 -6.12 0.91
C VAL A 77 -4.87 -7.62 1.13
N GLY A 78 -3.87 -8.10 1.85
CA GLY A 78 -3.81 -9.47 2.36
C GLY A 78 -4.42 -9.54 3.76
N LEU A 79 -5.17 -10.60 4.06
CA LEU A 79 -5.66 -10.94 5.40
C LEU A 79 -5.07 -12.29 5.82
N ASN A 80 -4.78 -12.45 7.11
CA ASN A 80 -4.20 -13.68 7.66
C ASN A 80 -5.22 -14.83 7.82
N SER A 81 -6.50 -14.58 7.58
CA SER A 81 -7.60 -15.58 7.63
C SER A 81 -8.58 -15.36 6.48
N ILE A 82 -9.33 -16.41 6.13
CA ILE A 82 -10.40 -16.35 5.13
C ILE A 82 -11.69 -15.92 5.82
N VAL A 83 -12.18 -14.76 5.45
CA VAL A 83 -13.42 -14.16 5.96
C VAL A 83 -14.33 -13.74 4.80
N ASP A 84 -15.49 -13.14 5.12
CA ASP A 84 -16.37 -12.57 4.09
C ASP A 84 -15.59 -11.61 3.16
N GLU A 85 -15.76 -11.76 1.86
CA GLU A 85 -15.07 -10.98 0.83
C GLU A 85 -15.26 -9.46 1.01
N GLN A 86 -16.41 -9.05 1.55
CA GLN A 86 -16.72 -7.65 1.81
C GLN A 86 -15.79 -7.04 2.87
N VAL A 87 -15.35 -7.82 3.86
CA VAL A 87 -14.40 -7.37 4.90
C VAL A 87 -13.07 -6.95 4.25
N GLY A 88 -12.51 -7.80 3.39
CA GLY A 88 -11.27 -7.48 2.68
C GLY A 88 -11.42 -6.29 1.73
N LYS A 89 -12.55 -6.18 1.00
CA LYS A 89 -12.86 -5.03 0.14
C LYS A 89 -12.97 -3.73 0.93
N ASP A 90 -13.56 -3.77 2.13
CA ASP A 90 -13.72 -2.61 2.99
C ASP A 90 -12.36 -2.09 3.49
N VAL A 91 -11.44 -3.00 3.84
CA VAL A 91 -10.07 -2.63 4.21
C VAL A 91 -9.28 -2.13 2.99
N ALA A 92 -9.43 -2.74 1.82
CA ALA A 92 -8.80 -2.25 0.60
C ALA A 92 -9.32 -0.84 0.22
N MET A 93 -10.59 -0.55 0.44
CA MET A 93 -11.17 0.79 0.29
C MET A 93 -10.58 1.79 1.30
N GLN A 94 -10.37 1.37 2.56
CA GLN A 94 -9.67 2.17 3.58
C GLN A 94 -8.27 2.56 3.09
N VAL A 95 -7.49 1.61 2.57
CA VAL A 95 -6.16 1.86 2.02
C VAL A 95 -6.21 2.89 0.89
N ALA A 96 -7.17 2.74 -0.04
CA ALA A 96 -7.35 3.68 -1.14
C ALA A 96 -7.71 5.10 -0.68
N ALA A 97 -8.54 5.22 0.37
CA ALA A 97 -9.03 6.51 0.87
C ALA A 97 -8.02 7.22 1.78
N MET A 98 -7.31 6.49 2.63
CA MET A 98 -6.48 7.03 3.70
C MET A 98 -4.97 6.94 3.42
N ASN A 99 -4.57 6.25 2.35
CA ASN A 99 -3.19 6.13 1.88
C ASN A 99 -2.17 5.87 3.03
N PRO A 100 -2.32 4.79 3.81
CA PRO A 100 -1.39 4.50 4.88
C PRO A 100 0.02 4.24 4.32
N ILE A 101 1.04 4.66 5.07
CA ILE A 101 2.45 4.47 4.68
C ILE A 101 3.03 3.14 5.16
N ALA A 102 2.36 2.50 6.12
CA ALA A 102 2.77 1.23 6.70
C ALA A 102 1.54 0.49 7.27
N LEU A 103 1.71 -0.80 7.53
CA LEU A 103 0.67 -1.64 8.12
C LEU A 103 0.36 -1.22 9.57
N ASP A 104 1.41 -1.09 10.38
CA ASP A 104 1.38 -0.77 11.79
C ASP A 104 2.58 0.10 12.20
N ARG A 105 2.75 0.32 13.51
CA ARG A 105 3.86 1.12 14.06
C ARG A 105 5.21 0.46 13.82
N GLU A 106 5.26 -0.85 13.95
CA GLU A 106 6.46 -1.69 13.85
C GLU A 106 6.98 -1.73 12.41
N SER A 107 6.09 -1.54 11.44
CA SER A 107 6.39 -1.51 10.00
C SER A 107 6.88 -0.14 9.52
N VAL A 108 6.83 0.91 10.35
CA VAL A 108 7.36 2.24 9.99
C VAL A 108 8.88 2.24 10.14
N SER A 109 9.60 2.72 9.12
CA SER A 109 11.07 2.76 9.17
C SER A 109 11.58 3.69 10.27
N GLN A 110 12.71 3.31 10.91
CA GLN A 110 13.33 4.15 11.94
C GLN A 110 13.68 5.54 11.40
N ALA A 111 14.12 5.64 10.15
CA ALA A 111 14.42 6.92 9.53
C ALA A 111 13.18 7.85 9.44
N THR A 112 12.01 7.27 9.14
CA THR A 112 10.74 8.03 9.15
C THR A 112 10.39 8.48 10.57
N ILE A 113 10.53 7.61 11.56
CA ILE A 113 10.27 7.93 12.97
C ILE A 113 11.17 9.06 13.46
N ASP A 114 12.47 8.97 13.19
CA ASP A 114 13.45 9.99 13.58
C ASP A 114 13.13 11.34 12.94
N ASN A 115 12.82 11.35 11.65
CA ASN A 115 12.41 12.56 10.93
C ASN A 115 11.15 13.19 11.53
N GLU A 116 10.13 12.39 11.84
CA GLU A 116 8.89 12.89 12.46
C GLU A 116 9.13 13.48 13.86
N ILE A 117 10.03 12.88 14.65
CA ILE A 117 10.45 13.41 15.95
C ILE A 117 11.16 14.76 15.79
N ASP A 118 12.09 14.86 14.85
CA ASP A 118 12.86 16.10 14.62
C ASP A 118 11.93 17.22 14.14
N VAL A 119 11.08 16.95 13.16
CA VAL A 119 10.06 17.91 12.69
C VAL A 119 9.13 18.34 13.82
N ALA A 120 8.69 17.41 14.68
CA ALA A 120 7.83 17.71 15.80
C ALA A 120 8.49 18.60 16.84
N LYS A 121 9.80 18.38 17.12
CA LYS A 121 10.60 19.24 18.03
C LYS A 121 10.77 20.65 17.47
N ASP A 122 11.12 20.76 16.18
CA ASP A 122 11.30 22.06 15.53
C ASP A 122 10.02 22.88 15.47
N LEU A 123 8.89 22.25 15.16
CA LEU A 123 7.59 22.92 15.24
C LEU A 123 7.27 23.39 16.65
N ALA A 124 7.56 22.59 17.67
CA ALA A 124 7.32 22.97 19.06
C ALA A 124 8.22 24.15 19.50
N ARG A 125 9.48 24.22 19.02
CA ARG A 125 10.39 25.38 19.22
C ARG A 125 9.81 26.65 18.58
N GLN A 126 9.34 26.55 17.34
CA GLN A 126 8.70 27.67 16.64
C GLN A 126 7.43 28.16 17.36
N GLU A 127 6.70 27.26 18.03
CA GLU A 127 5.55 27.57 18.88
C GLU A 127 5.95 28.16 20.25
N GLY A 128 7.25 28.33 20.53
CA GLY A 128 7.77 28.88 21.78
C GLY A 128 7.66 27.95 22.99
N LYS A 129 7.60 26.63 22.75
CA LYS A 129 7.57 25.65 23.84
C LYS A 129 8.95 25.53 24.51
N PRO A 130 9.01 25.34 25.85
CA PRO A 130 10.26 25.12 26.56
C PRO A 130 11.00 23.88 26.09
N GLU A 131 12.34 23.92 26.02
CA GLU A 131 13.18 22.79 25.57
C GLU A 131 12.90 21.50 26.35
N GLU A 132 12.67 21.61 27.66
CA GLU A 132 12.33 20.48 28.54
C GLU A 132 11.03 19.76 28.19
N MET A 133 10.14 20.40 27.41
CA MET A 133 8.87 19.82 26.97
C MET A 133 8.91 19.22 25.57
N LEU A 134 9.94 19.52 24.78
CA LEU A 134 10.00 19.14 23.37
C LEU A 134 9.88 17.64 23.15
N GLU A 135 10.58 16.85 23.95
CA GLU A 135 10.54 15.38 23.84
C GLU A 135 9.12 14.85 24.08
N LYS A 136 8.47 15.32 25.13
CA LYS A 136 7.09 14.91 25.45
C LYS A 136 6.10 15.33 24.36
N ILE A 137 6.27 16.53 23.81
CA ILE A 137 5.43 17.04 22.71
C ILE A 137 5.67 16.22 21.45
N ALA A 138 6.94 15.93 21.11
CA ALA A 138 7.30 15.12 19.93
C ALA A 138 6.72 13.72 20.03
N MET A 139 6.82 13.05 21.17
CA MET A 139 6.20 11.74 21.38
C MET A 139 4.68 11.77 21.25
N GLY A 140 4.02 12.84 21.70
CA GLY A 140 2.59 13.03 21.52
C GLY A 140 2.22 13.17 20.03
N ARG A 141 3.00 13.94 19.26
CA ARG A 141 2.82 14.12 17.82
C ARG A 141 3.11 12.83 17.05
N LEU A 142 4.17 12.12 17.41
CA LEU A 142 4.50 10.81 16.82
C LEU A 142 3.36 9.79 17.05
N ASN A 143 2.77 9.75 18.24
CA ASN A 143 1.60 8.90 18.49
C ASN A 143 0.40 9.25 17.59
N LYS A 144 0.19 10.55 17.35
CA LYS A 144 -0.84 11.01 16.40
C LYS A 144 -0.49 10.60 14.97
N PHE A 145 0.77 10.77 14.56
CA PHE A 145 1.27 10.35 13.25
C PHE A 145 0.98 8.86 13.00
N PHE A 146 1.30 7.96 13.93
CA PHE A 146 0.99 6.54 13.78
C PHE A 146 -0.51 6.28 13.63
N LYS A 147 -1.35 6.97 14.40
CA LYS A 147 -2.81 6.85 14.29
C LYS A 147 -3.36 7.27 12.93
N GLU A 148 -2.74 8.25 12.30
CA GLU A 148 -3.22 8.82 11.04
C GLU A 148 -2.61 8.12 9.83
N ASN A 149 -1.40 7.55 9.96
CA ASN A 149 -0.61 7.09 8.83
C ASN A 149 -0.34 5.58 8.79
N THR A 150 -0.75 4.80 9.78
CA THR A 150 -0.63 3.33 9.71
C THR A 150 -1.99 2.65 9.65
N LEU A 151 -2.15 1.70 8.72
CA LEU A 151 -3.43 1.09 8.37
C LEU A 151 -4.21 0.60 9.59
N LEU A 152 -3.58 -0.24 10.42
CA LEU A 152 -4.26 -0.89 11.55
C LEU A 152 -4.65 0.08 12.67
N ASN A 153 -3.97 1.24 12.75
CA ASN A 153 -4.25 2.26 13.75
C ASN A 153 -5.17 3.38 13.26
N GLN A 154 -5.37 3.52 11.94
CA GLN A 154 -6.31 4.51 11.38
C GLN A 154 -7.73 4.27 11.85
N GLU A 155 -8.50 5.35 12.03
CA GLU A 155 -9.94 5.26 12.21
C GLU A 155 -10.59 4.71 10.95
N PHE A 156 -11.45 3.71 11.12
CA PHE A 156 -12.09 3.02 10.00
C PHE A 156 -13.17 3.90 9.35
N ILE A 157 -13.06 4.15 8.05
CA ILE A 157 -13.94 5.08 7.31
C ILE A 157 -15.43 4.72 7.38
N LYS A 158 -15.76 3.45 7.59
CA LYS A 158 -17.15 2.97 7.67
C LYS A 158 -17.69 2.93 9.10
N GLU A 159 -16.83 3.01 10.12
CA GLU A 159 -17.23 2.92 11.53
C GLU A 159 -16.41 3.89 12.37
N SER A 160 -16.98 5.08 12.66
CA SER A 160 -16.32 6.09 13.46
C SER A 160 -15.94 5.59 14.86
N LYS A 161 -14.85 6.12 15.40
CA LYS A 161 -14.27 5.77 16.72
C LYS A 161 -13.77 4.32 16.83
N THR A 162 -13.72 3.59 15.74
CA THR A 162 -13.21 2.23 15.67
C THR A 162 -11.98 2.23 14.77
N SER A 163 -10.83 1.69 15.22
CA SER A 163 -9.68 1.50 14.33
C SER A 163 -9.90 0.32 13.40
N VAL A 164 -9.13 0.28 12.28
CA VAL A 164 -9.13 -0.88 11.37
C VAL A 164 -8.84 -2.18 12.12
N SER A 165 -7.84 -2.17 13.02
CA SER A 165 -7.52 -3.32 13.87
C SER A 165 -8.71 -3.76 14.74
N GLN A 166 -9.41 -2.81 15.37
CA GLN A 166 -10.60 -3.10 16.16
C GLN A 166 -11.74 -3.65 15.32
N TYR A 167 -11.95 -3.11 14.12
CA TYR A 167 -12.94 -3.61 13.18
C TYR A 167 -12.66 -5.07 12.80
N LEU A 168 -11.42 -5.38 12.40
CA LEU A 168 -11.02 -6.74 12.03
C LEU A 168 -11.20 -7.72 13.21
N ASN A 169 -10.77 -7.36 14.42
CA ASN A 169 -10.92 -8.19 15.61
C ASN A 169 -12.37 -8.42 16.05
N LYS A 170 -13.34 -7.57 15.64
CA LYS A 170 -14.77 -7.83 15.84
C LYS A 170 -15.30 -8.93 14.91
N ILE A 171 -14.71 -9.09 13.72
CA ILE A 171 -15.12 -10.11 12.74
C ILE A 171 -14.59 -11.47 13.19
N GLU A 172 -13.28 -11.56 13.46
CA GLU A 172 -12.63 -12.77 13.96
C GLU A 172 -11.47 -12.37 14.88
N LYS A 173 -11.30 -13.11 15.97
CA LYS A 173 -10.18 -12.88 16.90
C LYS A 173 -8.85 -13.05 16.18
N ASP A 174 -7.92 -12.13 16.40
CA ASP A 174 -6.58 -12.10 15.81
C ASP A 174 -6.56 -11.93 14.28
N LEU A 175 -7.71 -11.56 13.67
CA LEU A 175 -7.77 -11.18 12.26
C LEU A 175 -7.00 -9.88 12.05
N THR A 176 -6.08 -9.89 11.09
CA THR A 176 -5.25 -8.71 10.75
C THR A 176 -4.95 -8.67 9.26
N ALA A 177 -4.66 -7.45 8.77
CA ALA A 177 -4.03 -7.28 7.48
C ALA A 177 -2.55 -7.68 7.56
N VAL A 178 -2.00 -8.14 6.44
CA VAL A 178 -0.59 -8.54 6.27
C VAL A 178 0.01 -7.83 5.06
N SER A 179 1.33 -7.66 5.07
CA SER A 179 2.14 -7.04 4.01
C SER A 179 3.04 -8.06 3.34
#